data_af21676f33a9c968a4d1edd4ff8fa7d7
#
_entry.id   af21676f33a9c968a4d1edd4ff8fa7d7
#
_cell.length_a   1.000
_cell.length_b   1.000
_cell.length_c   1.000
_cell.angle_alpha   90.00
_cell.angle_beta   90.00
_cell.angle_gamma   90.00
#
_symmetry.space_group_name_H-M   'P 1'
#
loop_
_entity.id
_entity.type
_entity.pdbx_description
1 polymer ?
#
loop_
_entity_poly.entity_id
_entity_poly.type
_entity_poly.pdbx_seq_one_letter_code
_entity_poly.pdbx_strand_id
1 'polypeptide(L)'
;MPESIVQTMIIVIAVMVLGLVIFGYTSAFLAPTEAFTIAEQQAAQIAAQTTISPGPLLVSSNGVGSVVVEAYDPSYSGNYTLYVFLIPSYLVTSAGVVTPNSPVVDNVNFTVYLPNKIQASIYTSTQIYDINGNELYQGKLLVYSIPANTPVTINLYNVPNQGKGYYIVIWLMINNGLYMFRVEYAYTGLPTSTG
;
A
#
# COMPACT_ATOMS: atom_id res chain seq x y z
N MET A 1 -51.98 42.88 5.15
CA MET A 1 -51.09 42.22 6.12
C MET A 1 -50.97 40.70 5.93
N PRO A 2 -51.80 39.93 5.26
CA PRO A 2 -51.53 38.51 4.99
C PRO A 2 -50.40 38.27 4.01
N GLU A 3 -50.12 39.16 3.07
CA GLU A 3 -49.05 39.04 2.06
C GLU A 3 -47.63 38.97 2.68
N SER A 4 -47.37 39.68 3.77
CA SER A 4 -46.07 39.65 4.43
C SER A 4 -45.74 38.30 5.10
N ILE A 5 -46.78 37.61 5.58
CA ILE A 5 -46.61 36.29 6.22
C ILE A 5 -46.28 35.24 5.17
N VAL A 6 -46.96 35.28 4.03
CA VAL A 6 -46.70 34.35 2.91
C VAL A 6 -45.30 34.57 2.34
N GLN A 7 -44.85 35.82 2.17
CA GLN A 7 -43.51 36.14 1.72
C GLN A 7 -42.44 35.63 2.71
N THR A 8 -42.65 35.81 4.00
CA THR A 8 -41.75 35.31 5.03
C THR A 8 -41.67 33.78 5.02
N MET A 9 -42.81 33.08 4.87
CA MET A 9 -42.80 31.60 4.74
C MET A 9 -42.03 31.12 3.50
N ILE A 10 -42.21 31.79 2.36
CA ILE A 10 -41.49 31.44 1.13
C ILE A 10 -39.96 31.60 1.32
N ILE A 11 -39.54 32.69 1.95
CA ILE A 11 -38.12 32.95 2.23
C ILE A 11 -37.57 31.88 3.17
N VAL A 12 -38.26 31.52 4.24
CA VAL A 12 -37.83 30.49 5.19
C VAL A 12 -37.68 29.13 4.49
N ILE A 13 -38.67 28.74 3.67
CA ILE A 13 -38.60 27.51 2.91
C ILE A 13 -37.43 27.53 1.93
N ALA A 14 -37.22 28.64 1.22
CA ALA A 14 -36.09 28.78 0.29
C ALA A 14 -34.71 28.64 1.00
N VAL A 15 -34.57 29.28 2.17
CA VAL A 15 -33.33 29.17 2.98
C VAL A 15 -33.13 27.75 3.50
N MET A 16 -34.18 27.06 3.94
CA MET A 16 -34.10 25.66 4.37
C MET A 16 -33.66 24.75 3.22
N VAL A 17 -34.28 24.89 2.05
CA VAL A 17 -33.91 24.09 0.86
C VAL A 17 -32.47 24.35 0.45
N LEU A 18 -32.04 25.61 0.46
CA LEU A 18 -30.66 25.99 0.12
C LEU A 18 -29.69 25.42 1.13
N GLY A 19 -29.99 25.46 2.42
CA GLY A 19 -29.20 24.82 3.48
C GLY A 19 -29.08 23.33 3.31
N LEU A 20 -30.14 22.61 2.94
CA LEU A 20 -30.13 21.18 2.67
C LEU A 20 -29.30 20.84 1.44
N VAL A 21 -29.36 21.65 0.38
CA VAL A 21 -28.54 21.45 -0.83
C VAL A 21 -27.05 21.63 -0.52
N ILE A 22 -26.71 22.70 0.21
CA ILE A 22 -25.30 22.94 0.62
C ILE A 22 -24.81 21.83 1.53
N PHE A 23 -25.58 21.41 2.50
CA PHE A 23 -25.24 20.28 3.39
C PHE A 23 -25.05 18.99 2.61
N GLY A 24 -25.97 18.68 1.69
CA GLY A 24 -25.86 17.49 0.84
C GLY A 24 -24.62 17.51 -0.04
N TYR A 25 -24.31 18.65 -0.63
CA TYR A 25 -23.08 18.82 -1.41
C TYR A 25 -21.83 18.65 -0.55
N THR A 26 -21.77 19.31 0.60
CA THR A 26 -20.64 19.20 1.54
C THR A 26 -20.43 17.77 2.00
N SER A 27 -21.49 17.07 2.39
CA SER A 27 -21.40 15.69 2.85
C SER A 27 -20.99 14.72 1.73
N ALA A 28 -21.44 14.94 0.50
CA ALA A 28 -21.19 14.03 -0.60
C ALA A 28 -19.80 14.22 -1.26
N PHE A 29 -19.30 15.44 -1.31
CA PHE A 29 -18.10 15.76 -2.06
C PHE A 29 -16.91 16.22 -1.20
N LEU A 30 -17.13 17.06 -0.19
CA LEU A 30 -16.02 17.57 0.63
C LEU A 30 -15.55 16.57 1.68
N ALA A 31 -16.46 15.90 2.38
CA ALA A 31 -16.06 14.96 3.44
C ALA A 31 -15.18 13.79 2.95
N PRO A 32 -15.47 13.13 1.82
CA PRO A 32 -14.57 12.11 1.29
C PRO A 32 -13.18 12.66 0.89
N THR A 33 -13.13 13.87 0.33
CA THR A 33 -11.87 14.52 -0.06
C THR A 33 -11.03 14.84 1.17
N GLU A 34 -11.63 15.38 2.21
CA GLU A 34 -10.93 15.66 3.48
C GLU A 34 -10.44 14.36 4.13
N ALA A 35 -11.25 13.30 4.15
CA ALA A 35 -10.85 12.00 4.67
C ALA A 35 -9.64 11.43 3.92
N PHE A 36 -9.61 11.53 2.60
CA PHE A 36 -8.46 11.12 1.79
C PHE A 36 -7.21 11.93 2.13
N THR A 37 -7.32 13.26 2.20
CA THR A 37 -6.18 14.14 2.52
C THR A 37 -5.61 13.86 3.92
N ILE A 38 -6.46 13.61 4.92
CA ILE A 38 -6.02 13.22 6.26
C ILE A 38 -5.29 11.89 6.22
N ALA A 39 -5.82 10.91 5.49
CA ALA A 39 -5.21 9.59 5.35
C ALA A 39 -3.84 9.66 4.64
N GLU A 40 -3.72 10.48 3.61
CA GLU A 40 -2.48 10.78 2.89
C GLU A 40 -1.42 11.40 3.81
N GLN A 41 -1.79 12.43 4.60
CA GLN A 41 -0.89 13.07 5.54
C GLN A 41 -0.38 12.09 6.62
N GLN A 42 -1.26 11.24 7.14
CA GLN A 42 -0.86 10.18 8.09
C GLN A 42 0.09 9.18 7.44
N ALA A 43 -0.18 8.78 6.19
CA ALA A 43 0.70 7.90 5.44
C ALA A 43 2.08 8.52 5.23
N ALA A 44 2.15 9.80 4.85
CA ALA A 44 3.40 10.53 4.68
C ALA A 44 4.18 10.65 5.99
N GLN A 45 3.51 10.86 7.11
CA GLN A 45 4.15 10.91 8.43
C GLN A 45 4.77 9.57 8.81
N ILE A 46 4.06 8.45 8.61
CA ILE A 46 4.58 7.10 8.87
C ILE A 46 5.73 6.81 7.91
N ALA A 47 5.59 7.12 6.62
CA ALA A 47 6.64 6.90 5.63
C ALA A 47 7.96 7.61 5.98
N ALA A 48 7.89 8.82 6.55
CA ALA A 48 9.08 9.58 6.95
C ALA A 48 9.90 8.91 8.07
N GLN A 49 9.33 7.99 8.82
CA GLN A 49 9.96 7.28 9.94
C GLN A 49 10.16 5.79 9.68
N THR A 50 9.55 5.26 8.64
CA THR A 50 9.60 3.84 8.28
C THR A 50 10.88 3.56 7.48
N THR A 51 11.57 2.50 7.85
CA THR A 51 12.70 1.95 7.10
C THR A 51 12.47 0.47 6.87
N ILE A 52 12.69 0.01 5.66
CA ILE A 52 12.61 -1.41 5.31
C ILE A 52 14.01 -1.96 5.07
N SER A 53 14.34 -3.07 5.73
CA SER A 53 15.62 -3.75 5.60
C SER A 53 15.40 -5.16 5.03
N PRO A 54 15.62 -5.36 3.72
CA PRO A 54 15.57 -6.68 3.12
C PRO A 54 16.91 -7.38 3.23
N GLY A 55 16.89 -8.66 3.61
CA GLY A 55 18.04 -9.55 3.47
C GLY A 55 18.28 -9.96 2.00
N PRO A 56 19.32 -10.74 1.71
CA PRO A 56 19.56 -11.26 0.37
C PRO A 56 18.48 -12.26 -0.05
N LEU A 57 18.15 -12.28 -1.33
CA LEU A 57 17.30 -13.32 -1.91
C LEU A 57 18.08 -14.63 -2.00
N LEU A 58 17.62 -15.67 -1.33
CA LEU A 58 18.18 -17.01 -1.40
C LEU A 58 17.23 -17.87 -2.25
N VAL A 59 17.73 -18.45 -3.33
CA VAL A 59 16.91 -19.28 -4.22
C VAL A 59 17.53 -20.68 -4.32
N SER A 60 16.71 -21.68 -4.08
CA SER A 60 17.09 -23.09 -4.23
C SER A 60 17.01 -23.56 -5.69
N SER A 61 17.63 -24.70 -6.00
CA SER A 61 17.67 -25.26 -7.35
C SER A 61 16.28 -25.58 -7.93
N ASN A 62 15.27 -25.77 -7.07
CA ASN A 62 13.89 -26.02 -7.47
C ASN A 62 13.04 -24.72 -7.65
N GLY A 63 13.68 -23.55 -7.65
CA GLY A 63 13.00 -22.27 -7.86
C GLY A 63 12.22 -21.74 -6.66
N VAL A 64 12.44 -22.28 -5.46
CA VAL A 64 11.89 -21.72 -4.23
C VAL A 64 12.84 -20.67 -3.69
N GLY A 65 12.37 -19.43 -3.58
CA GLY A 65 13.10 -18.30 -3.03
C GLY A 65 12.71 -18.04 -1.57
N SER A 66 13.63 -17.47 -0.80
CA SER A 66 13.37 -16.99 0.55
C SER A 66 14.11 -15.69 0.81
N VAL A 67 13.45 -14.73 1.45
CA VAL A 67 14.04 -13.47 1.90
C VAL A 67 13.49 -13.11 3.26
N VAL A 68 14.34 -12.60 4.14
CA VAL A 68 13.93 -12.05 5.43
C VAL A 68 13.82 -10.54 5.28
N VAL A 69 12.76 -9.97 5.81
CA VAL A 69 12.49 -8.53 5.74
C VAL A 69 12.06 -8.02 7.11
N GLU A 70 12.55 -6.88 7.49
CA GLU A 70 12.09 -6.14 8.66
C GLU A 70 11.63 -4.74 8.25
N ALA A 71 10.42 -4.37 8.67
CA ALA A 71 9.88 -3.02 8.57
C ALA A 71 10.03 -2.36 9.94
N TYR A 72 10.92 -1.40 10.05
CA TYR A 72 11.25 -0.73 11.30
C TYR A 72 10.72 0.69 11.34
N ASP A 73 9.99 1.01 12.40
CA ASP A 73 9.57 2.37 12.78
C ASP A 73 9.43 2.41 14.31
N PRO A 74 10.26 3.19 15.02
CA PRO A 74 10.26 3.23 16.47
C PRO A 74 8.99 3.83 17.07
N SER A 75 8.22 4.58 16.31
CA SER A 75 7.00 5.26 16.76
C SER A 75 5.71 4.57 16.33
N TYR A 76 5.81 3.56 15.45
CA TYR A 76 4.65 2.83 14.92
C TYR A 76 4.61 1.42 15.47
N SER A 77 3.52 1.09 16.16
CA SER A 77 3.27 -0.24 16.73
C SER A 77 2.16 -1.02 16.02
N GLY A 78 1.69 -0.49 14.88
CA GLY A 78 0.64 -1.12 14.09
C GLY A 78 1.14 -2.23 13.17
N ASN A 79 0.28 -2.62 12.25
CA ASN A 79 0.61 -3.59 11.21
C ASN A 79 0.82 -2.88 9.88
N TYR A 80 1.87 -3.27 9.20
CA TYR A 80 2.05 -2.95 7.79
C TYR A 80 1.38 -4.01 6.90
N THR A 81 1.14 -3.61 5.67
CA THR A 81 0.71 -4.50 4.61
C THR A 81 1.85 -4.68 3.63
N LEU A 82 2.14 -5.93 3.27
CA LEU A 82 3.25 -6.29 2.42
C LEU A 82 2.76 -6.92 1.11
N TYR A 83 3.34 -6.49 0.01
CA TYR A 83 3.21 -7.11 -1.32
C TYR A 83 4.57 -7.26 -1.98
N VAL A 84 4.72 -8.30 -2.80
CA VAL A 84 6.00 -8.66 -3.40
C VAL A 84 5.82 -9.05 -4.86
N PHE A 85 6.75 -8.62 -5.70
CA PHE A 85 6.84 -8.98 -7.11
C PHE A 85 8.28 -8.98 -7.59
N LEU A 86 8.53 -9.57 -8.75
CA LEU A 86 9.86 -9.61 -9.36
C LEU A 86 9.95 -8.64 -10.54
N ILE A 87 11.13 -8.05 -10.69
CA ILE A 87 11.48 -7.25 -11.86
C ILE A 87 12.79 -7.75 -12.47
N PRO A 88 12.96 -7.67 -13.79
CA PRO A 88 14.24 -7.93 -14.43
C PRO A 88 15.33 -6.95 -13.92
N SER A 89 16.58 -7.41 -13.87
CA SER A 89 17.70 -6.66 -13.29
C SER A 89 17.97 -5.32 -14.00
N TYR A 90 17.64 -5.20 -15.29
CA TYR A 90 17.81 -3.94 -16.02
C TYR A 90 16.83 -2.84 -15.59
N LEU A 91 15.79 -3.18 -14.83
CA LEU A 91 14.80 -2.24 -14.29
C LEU A 91 15.06 -1.86 -12.83
N VAL A 92 16.14 -2.33 -12.24
CA VAL A 92 16.40 -2.10 -10.81
C VAL A 92 16.46 -0.61 -10.44
N THR A 93 16.97 0.24 -11.33
CA THR A 93 17.01 1.70 -11.14
C THR A 93 15.62 2.35 -11.13
N SER A 94 14.63 1.64 -11.67
CA SER A 94 13.23 2.06 -11.73
C SER A 94 12.33 1.33 -10.73
N ALA A 95 12.89 0.56 -9.79
CA ALA A 95 12.13 -0.27 -8.85
C ALA A 95 11.07 0.52 -8.06
N GLY A 96 11.33 1.80 -7.78
CA GLY A 96 10.40 2.67 -7.05
C GLY A 96 9.17 3.11 -7.85
N VAL A 97 9.23 3.08 -9.19
CA VAL A 97 8.15 3.52 -10.08
C VAL A 97 7.46 2.37 -10.81
N VAL A 98 8.07 1.19 -10.83
CA VAL A 98 7.44 -0.01 -11.41
C VAL A 98 6.28 -0.45 -10.53
N THR A 99 5.16 -0.77 -11.16
CA THR A 99 3.93 -1.21 -10.48
C THR A 99 3.59 -2.65 -10.86
N PRO A 100 2.82 -3.37 -10.03
CA PRO A 100 2.42 -4.76 -10.32
C PRO A 100 1.64 -4.95 -11.63
N ASN A 101 1.05 -3.88 -12.18
CA ASN A 101 0.35 -3.91 -13.49
C ASN A 101 1.29 -3.78 -14.69
N SER A 102 2.56 -3.50 -14.45
CA SER A 102 3.52 -3.37 -15.54
C SER A 102 3.72 -4.71 -16.25
N PRO A 103 3.73 -4.76 -17.60
CA PRO A 103 3.88 -6.01 -18.35
C PRO A 103 5.26 -6.66 -18.20
N VAL A 104 6.22 -5.96 -17.61
CA VAL A 104 7.58 -6.44 -17.35
C VAL A 104 7.75 -7.03 -15.95
N VAL A 105 6.69 -7.02 -15.15
CA VAL A 105 6.68 -7.56 -13.79
C VAL A 105 6.26 -9.02 -13.81
N ASP A 106 7.05 -9.87 -13.16
CA ASP A 106 6.67 -11.23 -12.89
C ASP A 106 5.98 -11.32 -11.52
N ASN A 107 4.68 -11.51 -11.53
CA ASN A 107 3.91 -11.74 -10.32
C ASN A 107 4.12 -13.19 -9.86
N VAL A 108 4.87 -13.34 -8.79
CA VAL A 108 5.17 -14.65 -8.19
C VAL A 108 4.19 -14.97 -7.07
N ASN A 109 3.88 -16.25 -6.91
CA ASN A 109 3.20 -16.72 -5.72
C ASN A 109 4.17 -16.63 -4.53
N PHE A 110 3.72 -16.04 -3.44
CA PHE A 110 4.52 -15.94 -2.23
C PHE A 110 3.68 -16.15 -0.98
N THR A 111 4.36 -16.51 0.11
CA THR A 111 3.78 -16.60 1.45
C THR A 111 4.68 -15.88 2.44
N VAL A 112 4.08 -15.29 3.44
CA VAL A 112 4.80 -14.55 4.50
C VAL A 112 4.62 -15.28 5.82
N TYR A 113 5.72 -15.52 6.53
CA TYR A 113 5.73 -16.18 7.83
C TYR A 113 6.28 -15.25 8.90
N LEU A 114 5.61 -15.22 10.03
CA LEU A 114 6.06 -14.56 11.25
C LEU A 114 7.18 -15.38 11.92
N PRO A 115 7.93 -14.82 12.89
CA PRO A 115 9.03 -15.53 13.56
C PRO A 115 8.63 -16.85 14.23
N ASN A 116 7.38 -16.96 14.66
CA ASN A 116 6.80 -18.19 15.22
C ASN A 116 6.40 -19.24 14.17
N LYS A 117 6.76 -19.05 12.90
CA LYS A 117 6.40 -19.88 11.75
C LYS A 117 4.89 -19.92 11.43
N ILE A 118 4.11 -19.03 11.99
CA ILE A 118 2.71 -18.86 11.62
C ILE A 118 2.65 -18.00 10.36
N GLN A 119 1.81 -18.39 9.41
CA GLN A 119 1.57 -17.59 8.21
C GLN A 119 0.88 -16.28 8.59
N ALA A 120 1.36 -15.18 8.04
CA ALA A 120 0.74 -13.88 8.22
C ALA A 120 -0.67 -13.84 7.63
N SER A 121 -1.53 -13.02 8.20
CA SER A 121 -2.91 -12.87 7.72
C SER A 121 -2.94 -12.29 6.31
N ILE A 122 -3.80 -12.85 5.46
CA ILE A 122 -3.96 -12.46 4.06
C ILE A 122 -5.26 -11.69 3.90
N TYR A 123 -5.24 -10.67 3.09
CA TYR A 123 -6.45 -9.97 2.65
C TYR A 123 -6.27 -9.42 1.22
N THR A 124 -7.34 -8.90 0.65
CA THR A 124 -7.33 -8.34 -0.71
C THR A 124 -7.30 -6.83 -0.65
N SER A 125 -6.34 -6.24 -1.33
CA SER A 125 -6.34 -4.80 -1.65
C SER A 125 -6.83 -4.58 -3.06
N THR A 126 -7.55 -3.47 -3.28
CA THR A 126 -8.10 -3.14 -4.59
C THR A 126 -7.52 -1.87 -5.19
N GLN A 127 -7.01 -0.98 -4.35
CA GLN A 127 -6.47 0.30 -4.78
C GLN A 127 -5.34 0.73 -3.85
N ILE A 128 -4.23 1.15 -4.44
CA ILE A 128 -3.03 1.55 -3.71
C ILE A 128 -2.56 2.90 -4.24
N TYR A 129 -2.28 3.83 -3.33
CA TYR A 129 -1.77 5.15 -3.62
C TYR A 129 -0.31 5.29 -3.15
N ASP A 130 0.39 6.27 -3.70
CA ASP A 130 1.64 6.75 -3.10
C ASP A 130 1.34 7.78 -1.99
N ILE A 131 2.41 8.23 -1.30
CA ILE A 131 2.31 9.23 -0.23
C ILE A 131 1.97 10.65 -0.73
N ASN A 132 1.86 10.86 -2.05
CA ASN A 132 1.45 12.12 -2.68
C ASN A 132 0.03 12.01 -3.27
N GLY A 133 -0.71 10.95 -2.93
CA GLY A 133 -2.08 10.73 -3.39
C GLY A 133 -2.20 10.22 -4.83
N ASN A 134 -1.10 9.90 -5.53
CA ASN A 134 -1.18 9.34 -6.88
C ASN A 134 -1.53 7.85 -6.81
N GLU A 135 -2.43 7.41 -7.67
CA GLU A 135 -2.78 5.99 -7.78
C GLU A 135 -1.62 5.21 -8.39
N LEU A 136 -1.10 4.23 -7.65
CA LEU A 136 -0.05 3.30 -8.09
C LEU A 136 -0.62 2.01 -8.68
N TYR A 137 -1.76 1.56 -8.16
CA TYR A 137 -2.34 0.29 -8.55
C TYR A 137 -3.86 0.29 -8.39
N GLN A 138 -4.54 -0.25 -9.40
CA GLN A 138 -5.96 -0.58 -9.33
C GLN A 138 -6.15 -2.03 -9.81
N GLY A 139 -6.79 -2.86 -8.98
CA GLY A 139 -7.02 -4.27 -9.25
C GLY A 139 -7.07 -5.07 -7.94
N LYS A 140 -7.11 -6.39 -8.03
CA LYS A 140 -7.12 -7.27 -6.86
C LYS A 140 -5.71 -7.80 -6.60
N LEU A 141 -5.13 -7.44 -5.47
CA LEU A 141 -3.87 -7.97 -4.96
C LEU A 141 -4.10 -8.71 -3.65
N LEU A 142 -3.51 -9.89 -3.52
CA LEU A 142 -3.40 -10.59 -2.25
C LEU A 142 -2.20 -10.04 -1.48
N VAL A 143 -2.45 -9.49 -0.33
CA VAL A 143 -1.45 -8.81 0.50
C VAL A 143 -1.41 -9.42 1.89
N TYR A 144 -0.28 -9.31 2.57
CA TYR A 144 -0.06 -9.88 3.89
C TYR A 144 0.07 -8.80 4.95
N SER A 145 -0.58 -9.02 6.10
CA SER A 145 -0.44 -8.15 7.27
C SER A 145 0.75 -8.61 8.11
N ILE A 146 1.70 -7.71 8.33
CA ILE A 146 2.89 -7.96 9.14
C ILE A 146 3.02 -6.94 10.27
N PRO A 147 3.42 -7.33 11.48
CA PRO A 147 3.64 -6.37 12.56
C PRO A 147 4.89 -5.51 12.28
N ALA A 148 4.84 -4.25 12.68
CA ALA A 148 6.00 -3.37 12.69
C ALA A 148 7.09 -3.92 13.63
N ASN A 149 8.33 -3.57 13.37
CA ASN A 149 9.49 -3.89 14.21
C ASN A 149 9.67 -5.41 14.47
N THR A 150 9.24 -6.22 13.50
CA THR A 150 9.31 -7.68 13.60
C THR A 150 9.83 -8.25 12.28
N PRO A 151 10.94 -9.00 12.27
CA PRO A 151 11.42 -9.64 11.05
C PRO A 151 10.44 -10.72 10.59
N VAL A 152 10.17 -10.75 9.29
CA VAL A 152 9.30 -11.77 8.66
C VAL A 152 10.05 -12.48 7.56
N THR A 153 9.67 -13.73 7.28
CA THR A 153 10.23 -14.51 6.18
C THR A 153 9.24 -14.57 5.03
N ILE A 154 9.66 -14.17 3.86
CA ILE A 154 8.90 -14.26 2.62
C ILE A 154 9.42 -15.45 1.83
N ASN A 155 8.57 -16.42 1.55
CA ASN A 155 8.88 -17.53 0.66
C ASN A 155 8.21 -17.28 -0.69
N LEU A 156 8.99 -17.37 -1.75
CA LEU A 156 8.56 -17.21 -3.14
C LEU A 156 8.55 -18.56 -3.84
N TYR A 157 7.61 -18.78 -4.72
CA TYR A 157 7.47 -20.02 -5.47
C TYR A 157 7.57 -19.75 -6.97
N ASN A 158 8.19 -20.68 -7.69
CA ASN A 158 8.40 -20.58 -9.13
C ASN A 158 9.20 -19.31 -9.54
N VAL A 159 10.25 -19.01 -8.80
CA VAL A 159 11.15 -17.88 -9.12
C VAL A 159 11.83 -18.16 -10.47
N PRO A 160 11.66 -17.30 -11.49
CA PRO A 160 12.23 -17.52 -12.82
C PRO A 160 13.75 -17.60 -12.77
N ASN A 161 14.33 -18.46 -13.61
CA ASN A 161 15.78 -18.60 -13.79
C ASN A 161 16.57 -18.71 -12.47
N GLN A 162 15.96 -19.31 -11.42
CA GLN A 162 16.54 -19.42 -10.08
C GLN A 162 16.96 -18.04 -9.49
N GLY A 163 16.24 -16.97 -9.85
CA GLY A 163 16.51 -15.61 -9.42
C GLY A 163 17.62 -14.89 -10.21
N LYS A 164 18.30 -15.57 -11.12
CA LYS A 164 19.36 -14.94 -11.93
C LYS A 164 18.77 -13.92 -12.87
N GLY A 165 19.27 -12.67 -12.79
CA GLY A 165 18.76 -11.57 -13.59
C GLY A 165 17.44 -10.97 -13.10
N TYR A 166 17.02 -11.28 -11.88
CA TYR A 166 15.82 -10.73 -11.25
C TYR A 166 16.14 -10.11 -9.90
N TYR A 167 15.35 -9.08 -9.58
CA TYR A 167 15.26 -8.47 -8.25
C TYR A 167 13.84 -8.64 -7.72
N ILE A 168 13.75 -8.94 -6.45
CA ILE A 168 12.50 -8.88 -5.70
C ILE A 168 12.24 -7.43 -5.29
N VAL A 169 11.07 -6.92 -5.57
CA VAL A 169 10.59 -5.63 -5.07
C VAL A 169 9.55 -5.90 -4.00
N ILE A 170 9.70 -5.24 -2.89
CA ILE A 170 8.86 -5.37 -1.70
C ILE A 170 8.19 -4.02 -1.47
N TRP A 171 6.88 -3.98 -1.55
CA TRP A 171 6.10 -2.81 -1.19
C TRP A 171 5.62 -2.93 0.25
N LEU A 172 5.86 -1.90 1.03
CA LEU A 172 5.34 -1.74 2.37
C LEU A 172 4.23 -0.70 2.33
N MET A 173 3.08 -1.07 2.83
CA MET A 173 1.87 -0.25 2.76
C MET A 173 1.23 -0.14 4.14
N ILE A 174 0.45 0.89 4.33
CA ILE A 174 -0.47 1.01 5.46
C ILE A 174 -1.91 1.07 4.96
N ASN A 175 -2.79 0.46 5.74
CA ASN A 175 -4.23 0.55 5.52
C ASN A 175 -4.80 1.56 6.52
N ASN A 176 -5.29 2.68 6.00
CA ASN A 176 -5.91 3.72 6.81
C ASN A 176 -7.43 3.74 6.56
N GLY A 177 -8.08 2.65 6.95
CA GLY A 177 -9.52 2.45 6.82
C GLY A 177 -9.96 2.19 5.39
N LEU A 178 -10.27 3.23 4.62
CA LEU A 178 -10.75 3.12 3.24
C LEU A 178 -9.63 3.14 2.20
N TYR A 179 -8.43 3.60 2.58
CA TYR A 179 -7.34 3.87 1.64
C TYR A 179 -6.10 3.10 2.02
N MET A 180 -5.38 2.61 1.01
CA MET A 180 -4.10 1.96 1.17
C MET A 180 -3.00 2.79 0.51
N PHE A 181 -1.96 3.11 1.28
CA PHE A 181 -0.84 3.92 0.83
C PHE A 181 0.46 3.12 0.89
N ARG A 182 1.25 3.15 -0.19
CA ARG A 182 2.62 2.66 -0.15
C ARG A 182 3.49 3.67 0.59
N VAL A 183 3.96 3.29 1.77
CA VAL A 183 4.80 4.14 2.64
C VAL A 183 6.28 3.97 2.34
N GLU A 184 6.70 2.76 1.93
CA GLU A 184 8.09 2.48 1.61
C GLU A 184 8.19 1.33 0.60
N TYR A 185 9.34 1.20 -0.05
CA TYR A 185 9.67 0.05 -0.88
C TYR A 185 11.15 -0.31 -0.73
N ALA A 186 11.46 -1.56 -0.91
CA ALA A 186 12.83 -2.04 -1.01
C ALA A 186 12.95 -3.04 -2.15
N TYR A 187 14.17 -3.29 -2.58
CA TYR A 187 14.47 -4.35 -3.52
C TYR A 187 15.74 -5.09 -3.11
N THR A 188 15.78 -6.36 -3.43
CA THR A 188 16.94 -7.20 -3.19
C THR A 188 17.06 -8.27 -4.26
N GLY A 189 18.25 -8.78 -4.47
CA GLY A 189 18.51 -9.84 -5.44
C GLY A 189 19.36 -10.95 -4.83
N LEU A 190 19.88 -11.82 -5.69
CA LEU A 190 20.87 -12.83 -5.27
C LEU A 190 22.10 -12.15 -4.68
N PRO A 191 22.71 -12.73 -3.63
CA PRO A 191 23.96 -12.22 -3.11
C PRO A 191 25.00 -12.23 -4.25
N THR A 192 25.67 -11.09 -4.44
CA THR A 192 26.82 -11.03 -5.34
C THR A 192 27.91 -11.92 -4.75
N SER A 193 28.31 -12.94 -5.49
CA SER A 193 29.53 -13.66 -5.13
C SER A 193 30.69 -12.66 -5.23
N THR A 194 31.17 -12.18 -4.09
CA THR A 194 32.47 -11.54 -4.03
C THR A 194 33.48 -12.60 -4.39
N GLY A 195 33.91 -12.60 -5.66
CA GLY A 195 35.03 -13.38 -6.13
C GLY A 195 36.35 -12.91 -5.51
#